data_d63013d27b6a736cd28049f1a9c951e1
#
_entry.id   d63013d27b6a736cd28049f1a9c951e1
#
_cell.length_a   1.000
_cell.length_b   1.000
_cell.length_c   1.000
_cell.angle_alpha   90.00
_cell.angle_beta   90.00
_cell.angle_gamma   90.00
#
_symmetry.space_group_name_H-M   'P 1'
#
loop_
_entity.id
_entity.type
_entity.pdbx_description
1 polymer ?
#
loop_
_entity_poly.entity_id
_entity_poly.type
_entity_poly.pdbx_seq_one_letter_code
_entity_poly.pdbx_strand_id
1 'polypeptide(L)'
;MSIDQHIVETIERAAVDLVCSVPCNMLGGVMELFAGRVRHVPVTREEEGVGIAAGAALAGKRPLLLMQNSGLGNCVNALASLTGLYELPLFLLMSHRGGERELISAQKPMGQAAPRVLDALGIPFDSIAGANDLVRLESALREAYDESRVRAAFLQPELWS
;
A
#
# COMPACT_ATOMS: atom_id res chain seq x y z
N MET A 1 -17.99 5.58 13.03
CA MET A 1 -17.21 4.63 12.21
C MET A 1 -15.75 4.99 12.39
N SER A 2 -14.86 4.01 12.64
CA SER A 2 -13.43 4.29 12.82
C SER A 2 -12.77 4.62 11.47
N ILE A 3 -11.58 5.22 11.53
CA ILE A 3 -10.81 5.49 10.30
C ILE A 3 -10.42 4.18 9.59
N ASP A 4 -10.13 3.13 10.35
CA ASP A 4 -9.81 1.81 9.79
C ASP A 4 -10.99 1.24 8.99
N GLN A 5 -12.21 1.40 9.49
CA GLN A 5 -13.43 1.01 8.77
C GLN A 5 -13.57 1.79 7.45
N HIS A 6 -13.34 3.10 7.46
CA HIS A 6 -13.39 3.91 6.25
C HIS A 6 -12.32 3.50 5.23
N ILE A 7 -11.10 3.17 5.68
CA ILE A 7 -10.04 2.67 4.80
C ILE A 7 -10.48 1.36 4.13
N VAL A 8 -10.98 0.40 4.92
CA VAL A 8 -11.42 -0.90 4.38
C VAL A 8 -12.58 -0.74 3.40
N GLU A 9 -13.57 0.10 3.71
CA GLU A 9 -14.66 0.40 2.79
C GLU A 9 -14.18 1.06 1.50
N THR A 10 -13.16 1.91 1.57
CA THR A 10 -12.54 2.51 0.38
C THR A 10 -11.88 1.45 -0.50
N ILE A 11 -11.17 0.49 0.12
CA ILE A 11 -10.56 -0.66 -0.57
C ILE A 11 -11.65 -1.51 -1.24
N GLU A 12 -12.76 -1.78 -0.57
CA GLU A 12 -13.89 -2.53 -1.13
C GLU A 12 -14.57 -1.80 -2.30
N ARG A 13 -14.82 -0.49 -2.17
CA ARG A 13 -15.40 0.31 -3.25
C ARG A 13 -14.52 0.37 -4.49
N ALA A 14 -13.20 0.28 -4.33
CA ALA A 14 -12.26 0.16 -5.44
C ALA A 14 -12.18 -1.26 -6.03
N ALA A 15 -13.00 -2.20 -5.50
CA ALA A 15 -13.07 -3.58 -5.94
C ALA A 15 -11.72 -4.32 -5.88
N VAL A 16 -10.96 -4.11 -4.81
CA VAL A 16 -9.74 -4.90 -4.53
C VAL A 16 -10.13 -6.35 -4.26
N ASP A 17 -9.52 -7.28 -4.97
CA ASP A 17 -9.81 -8.72 -4.87
C ASP A 17 -8.90 -9.44 -3.88
N LEU A 18 -7.68 -8.93 -3.68
CA LEU A 18 -6.64 -9.56 -2.88
C LEU A 18 -5.82 -8.51 -2.15
N VAL A 19 -5.65 -8.70 -0.85
CA VAL A 19 -4.69 -7.95 -0.04
C VAL A 19 -3.57 -8.88 0.42
N CYS A 20 -2.33 -8.59 0.05
CA CYS A 20 -1.16 -9.12 0.72
C CYS A 20 -0.73 -8.16 1.83
N SER A 21 -0.27 -8.64 2.98
CA SER A 21 0.20 -7.72 4.03
C SER A 21 1.40 -8.25 4.81
N VAL A 22 2.27 -7.33 5.21
CA VAL A 22 3.25 -7.55 6.27
C VAL A 22 2.74 -6.86 7.54
N PRO A 23 2.68 -7.56 8.69
CA PRO A 23 2.15 -7.01 9.93
C PRO A 23 2.83 -5.70 10.34
N CYS A 24 2.02 -4.69 10.70
CA CYS A 24 2.47 -3.39 11.18
C CYS A 24 1.49 -2.89 12.24
N ASN A 25 2.01 -2.36 13.36
CA ASN A 25 1.17 -1.90 14.46
C ASN A 25 0.15 -0.82 14.05
N MET A 26 0.52 0.12 13.18
CA MET A 26 -0.40 1.17 12.71
C MET A 26 -1.53 0.63 11.85
N LEU A 27 -1.32 -0.51 11.19
CA LEU A 27 -2.27 -1.11 10.26
C LEU A 27 -3.04 -2.29 10.87
N GLY A 28 -2.80 -2.61 12.14
CA GLY A 28 -3.43 -3.75 12.83
C GLY A 28 -4.96 -3.71 12.75
N GLY A 29 -5.57 -2.57 13.05
CA GLY A 29 -7.03 -2.39 12.98
C GLY A 29 -7.59 -2.56 11.57
N VAL A 30 -6.86 -2.10 10.54
CA VAL A 30 -7.24 -2.31 9.13
C VAL A 30 -7.17 -3.80 8.78
N MET A 31 -6.10 -4.50 9.20
CA MET A 31 -5.90 -5.93 8.90
C MET A 31 -6.97 -6.82 9.55
N GLU A 32 -7.35 -6.53 10.80
CA GLU A 32 -8.40 -7.25 11.51
C GLU A 32 -9.76 -7.17 10.81
N LEU A 33 -10.03 -6.06 10.14
CA LEU A 33 -11.29 -5.81 9.43
C LEU A 33 -11.38 -6.51 8.07
N PHE A 34 -10.31 -7.13 7.55
CA PHE A 34 -10.38 -7.87 6.28
C PHE A 34 -11.11 -9.21 6.39
N ALA A 35 -11.25 -9.76 7.60
CA ALA A 35 -11.90 -11.07 7.81
C ALA A 35 -13.32 -11.10 7.22
N GLY A 36 -13.55 -11.99 6.25
CA GLY A 36 -14.83 -12.14 5.57
C GLY A 36 -15.21 -11.03 4.57
N ARG A 37 -14.34 -10.03 4.36
CA ARG A 37 -14.60 -8.87 3.47
C ARG A 37 -13.75 -8.91 2.20
N VAL A 38 -12.48 -9.22 2.31
CA VAL A 38 -11.55 -9.33 1.18
C VAL A 38 -10.62 -10.52 1.38
N ARG A 39 -10.17 -11.14 0.30
CA ARG A 39 -9.16 -12.21 0.42
C ARG A 39 -7.86 -11.60 0.94
N HIS A 40 -7.43 -12.05 2.12
CA HIS A 40 -6.25 -11.53 2.80
C HIS A 40 -5.20 -12.62 2.95
N VAL A 41 -3.97 -12.33 2.53
CA VAL A 41 -2.82 -13.22 2.57
C VAL A 41 -1.69 -12.51 3.32
N PRO A 42 -1.47 -12.81 4.62
CA PRO A 42 -0.28 -12.37 5.32
C PRO A 42 0.97 -13.00 4.69
N VAL A 43 2.02 -12.19 4.50
CA VAL A 43 3.30 -12.63 3.96
C VAL A 43 4.42 -12.34 4.94
N THR A 44 5.56 -13.03 4.79
CA THR A 44 6.71 -12.86 5.68
C THR A 44 7.63 -11.74 5.23
N ARG A 45 7.66 -11.45 3.94
CA ARG A 45 8.47 -10.39 3.32
C ARG A 45 7.65 -9.63 2.30
N GLU A 46 7.92 -8.35 2.17
CA GLU A 46 7.18 -7.47 1.28
C GLU A 46 7.36 -7.86 -0.21
N GLU A 47 8.55 -8.29 -0.60
CA GLU A 47 8.82 -8.77 -1.96
C GLU A 47 8.01 -10.04 -2.33
N GLU A 48 7.73 -10.92 -1.35
CA GLU A 48 6.82 -12.05 -1.53
C GLU A 48 5.41 -11.56 -1.88
N GLY A 49 4.95 -10.52 -1.18
CA GLY A 49 3.68 -9.86 -1.46
C GLY A 49 3.60 -9.30 -2.88
N VAL A 50 4.69 -8.70 -3.38
CA VAL A 50 4.76 -8.23 -4.78
C VAL A 50 4.65 -9.40 -5.76
N GLY A 51 5.33 -10.52 -5.50
CA GLY A 51 5.27 -11.72 -6.34
C GLY A 51 3.85 -12.33 -6.41
N ILE A 52 3.19 -12.46 -5.25
CA ILE A 52 1.79 -12.96 -5.17
C ILE A 52 0.85 -11.98 -5.89
N ALA A 53 1.01 -10.69 -5.68
CA ALA A 53 0.22 -9.65 -6.32
C ALA A 53 0.38 -9.68 -7.85
N ALA A 54 1.61 -9.85 -8.36
CA ALA A 54 1.87 -9.99 -9.78
C ALA A 54 1.14 -11.20 -10.39
N GLY A 55 1.18 -12.34 -9.71
CA GLY A 55 0.41 -13.53 -10.11
C GLY A 55 -1.10 -13.29 -10.11
N ALA A 56 -1.61 -12.59 -9.11
CA ALA A 56 -3.03 -12.22 -9.06
C ALA A 56 -3.42 -11.25 -10.19
N ALA A 57 -2.58 -10.27 -10.49
CA ALA A 57 -2.79 -9.33 -11.60
C ALA A 57 -2.83 -10.04 -12.95
N LEU A 58 -1.92 -11.01 -13.20
CA LEU A 58 -1.94 -11.85 -14.39
C LEU A 58 -3.23 -12.69 -14.50
N ALA A 59 -3.85 -13.01 -13.36
CA ALA A 59 -5.15 -13.69 -13.31
C ALA A 59 -6.35 -12.73 -13.40
N GLY A 60 -6.12 -11.45 -13.73
CA GLY A 60 -7.17 -10.44 -13.88
C GLY A 60 -7.72 -9.93 -12.54
N LYS A 61 -6.98 -10.07 -11.44
CA LYS A 61 -7.35 -9.59 -10.12
C LYS A 61 -6.79 -8.20 -9.84
N ARG A 62 -7.37 -7.51 -8.87
CA ARG A 62 -6.96 -6.20 -8.38
C ARG A 62 -6.22 -6.34 -7.04
N PRO A 63 -4.89 -6.55 -7.05
CA PRO A 63 -4.13 -6.78 -5.83
C PRO A 63 -3.71 -5.49 -5.14
N LEU A 64 -3.62 -5.56 -3.80
CA LEU A 64 -3.08 -4.52 -2.93
C LEU A 64 -2.01 -5.13 -2.01
N LEU A 65 -0.89 -4.44 -1.81
CA LEU A 65 0.11 -4.75 -0.80
C LEU A 65 0.03 -3.71 0.32
N LEU A 66 -0.32 -4.19 1.52
CA LEU A 66 -0.39 -3.39 2.75
C LEU A 66 0.85 -3.62 3.60
N MET A 67 1.62 -2.57 3.87
CA MET A 67 2.89 -2.67 4.59
C MET A 67 3.28 -1.37 5.28
N GLN A 68 4.34 -1.38 6.07
CA GLN A 68 5.03 -0.17 6.49
C GLN A 68 5.92 0.36 5.36
N ASN A 69 6.09 1.66 5.26
CA ASN A 69 6.96 2.28 4.23
C ASN A 69 8.42 1.79 4.23
N SER A 70 8.91 1.28 5.36
CA SER A 70 10.25 0.68 5.42
C SER A 70 10.38 -0.59 4.56
N GLY A 71 9.27 -1.31 4.38
CA GLY A 71 9.21 -2.50 3.52
C GLY A 71 9.42 -2.21 2.04
N LEU A 72 9.22 -0.96 1.61
CA LEU A 72 9.47 -0.56 0.22
C LEU A 72 10.91 -0.88 -0.22
N GLY A 73 11.88 -0.76 0.70
CA GLY A 73 13.27 -1.11 0.41
C GLY A 73 13.47 -2.56 -0.03
N ASN A 74 12.64 -3.49 0.49
CA ASN A 74 12.68 -4.91 0.11
C ASN A 74 12.04 -5.18 -1.27
N CYS A 75 11.23 -4.26 -1.77
CA CYS A 75 10.42 -4.44 -2.98
C CYS A 75 11.05 -3.85 -4.24
N VAL A 76 12.10 -3.01 -4.13
CA VAL A 76 12.62 -2.16 -5.22
C VAL A 76 12.84 -2.96 -6.51
N ASN A 77 13.57 -4.07 -6.43
CA ASN A 77 13.85 -4.88 -7.62
C ASN A 77 12.59 -5.53 -8.19
N ALA A 78 11.72 -6.08 -7.35
CA ALA A 78 10.47 -6.71 -7.79
C ALA A 78 9.51 -5.69 -8.42
N LEU A 79 9.44 -4.48 -7.87
CA LEU A 79 8.64 -3.39 -8.44
C LEU A 79 9.17 -2.94 -9.81
N ALA A 80 10.49 -2.82 -9.96
CA ALA A 80 11.10 -2.40 -11.21
C ALA A 80 11.04 -3.50 -12.29
N SER A 81 11.48 -4.72 -11.94
CA SER A 81 11.77 -5.79 -12.90
C SER A 81 10.62 -6.78 -13.12
N LEU A 82 9.58 -6.74 -12.30
CA LEU A 82 8.40 -7.58 -12.45
C LEU A 82 7.16 -6.70 -12.71
N THR A 83 6.62 -6.01 -11.71
CA THR A 83 5.35 -5.29 -11.90
C THR A 83 5.49 -4.08 -12.83
N GLY A 84 6.59 -3.32 -12.74
CA GLY A 84 6.84 -2.17 -13.61
C GLY A 84 7.14 -2.60 -15.05
N LEU A 85 8.03 -3.58 -15.23
CA LEU A 85 8.42 -4.04 -16.57
C LEU A 85 7.25 -4.66 -17.36
N TYR A 86 6.41 -5.43 -16.69
CA TYR A 86 5.29 -6.15 -17.32
C TYR A 86 3.95 -5.40 -17.20
N GLU A 87 3.97 -4.14 -16.75
CA GLU A 87 2.78 -3.29 -16.61
C GLU A 87 1.66 -3.98 -15.81
N LEU A 88 2.05 -4.66 -14.71
CA LEU A 88 1.10 -5.37 -13.85
C LEU A 88 0.53 -4.41 -12.79
N PRO A 89 -0.79 -4.25 -12.69
CA PRO A 89 -1.38 -3.38 -11.70
C PRO A 89 -1.12 -3.88 -10.28
N LEU A 90 -0.70 -2.97 -9.42
CA LEU A 90 -0.52 -3.21 -7.99
C LEU A 90 -0.68 -1.89 -7.23
N PHE A 91 -1.45 -1.89 -6.16
CA PHE A 91 -1.49 -0.75 -5.26
C PHE A 91 -0.68 -1.01 -3.99
N LEU A 92 0.26 -0.10 -3.68
CA LEU A 92 1.06 -0.11 -2.45
C LEU A 92 0.40 0.82 -1.43
N LEU A 93 -0.23 0.28 -0.40
CA LEU A 93 -0.79 1.06 0.70
C LEU A 93 0.13 0.95 1.91
N MET A 94 0.76 2.06 2.28
CA MET A 94 1.83 2.06 3.25
C MET A 94 1.52 2.97 4.44
N SER A 95 1.68 2.47 5.68
CA SER A 95 1.78 3.36 6.83
C SER A 95 3.07 4.16 6.75
N HIS A 96 3.02 5.49 6.93
CA HIS A 96 4.19 6.34 6.88
C HIS A 96 4.85 6.49 8.25
N ARG A 97 6.04 5.91 8.40
CA ARG A 97 6.90 6.09 9.56
C ARG A 97 8.12 6.93 9.18
N GLY A 98 8.70 7.62 10.15
CA GLY A 98 9.92 8.41 9.95
C GLY A 98 9.67 9.86 9.54
N GLY A 99 8.45 10.39 9.72
CA GLY A 99 8.14 11.81 9.59
C GLY A 99 8.75 12.66 10.72
N GLU A 100 8.49 13.97 10.73
CA GLU A 100 9.10 14.93 11.67
C GLU A 100 8.87 14.56 13.14
N ARG A 101 7.69 13.99 13.46
CA ARG A 101 7.31 13.60 14.85
C ARG A 101 7.70 12.17 15.21
N GLU A 102 8.47 11.48 14.35
CA GLU A 102 8.88 10.09 14.62
C GLU A 102 9.83 10.01 15.81
N LEU A 103 9.44 9.23 16.80
CA LEU A 103 10.22 9.03 18.03
C LEU A 103 11.28 7.93 17.87
N ILE A 104 11.07 6.98 16.95
CA ILE A 104 11.97 5.86 16.73
C ILE A 104 12.99 6.23 15.66
N SER A 105 14.24 6.48 16.07
CA SER A 105 15.30 6.92 15.17
C SER A 105 15.53 5.99 13.98
N ALA A 106 15.37 4.68 14.18
CA ALA A 106 15.54 3.67 13.12
C ALA A 106 14.51 3.81 11.96
N GLN A 107 13.37 4.47 12.18
CA GLN A 107 12.36 4.67 11.15
C GLN A 107 12.63 5.89 10.25
N LYS A 108 13.41 6.85 10.74
CA LYS A 108 13.64 8.13 10.05
C LYS A 108 14.31 7.98 8.67
N PRO A 109 15.35 7.15 8.50
CA PRO A 109 16.00 7.03 7.19
C PRO A 109 15.05 6.60 6.07
N MET A 110 14.21 5.58 6.32
CA MET A 110 13.25 5.10 5.32
C MET A 110 12.04 6.02 5.17
N GLY A 111 11.66 6.78 6.22
CA GLY A 111 10.65 7.83 6.09
C GLY A 111 11.04 8.90 5.07
N GLN A 112 12.31 9.25 5.04
CA GLN A 112 12.86 10.24 4.11
C GLN A 112 13.17 9.63 2.72
N ALA A 113 13.56 8.37 2.66
CA ALA A 113 13.96 7.71 1.43
C ALA A 113 12.76 7.21 0.60
N ALA A 114 11.70 6.72 1.24
CA ALA A 114 10.60 6.04 0.56
C ALA A 114 9.95 6.87 -0.56
N PRO A 115 9.63 8.17 -0.41
CA PRO A 115 9.10 8.98 -1.51
C PRO A 115 10.07 9.05 -2.69
N ARG A 116 11.37 9.21 -2.41
CA ARG A 116 12.42 9.29 -3.44
C ARG A 116 12.61 7.97 -4.18
N VAL A 117 12.42 6.84 -3.50
CA VAL A 117 12.44 5.52 -4.13
C VAL A 117 11.26 5.37 -5.10
N LEU A 118 10.06 5.80 -4.71
CA LEU A 118 8.90 5.79 -5.60
C LEU A 118 9.13 6.69 -6.81
N ASP A 119 9.64 7.91 -6.62
CA ASP A 119 9.99 8.82 -7.70
C ASP A 119 11.02 8.21 -8.67
N ALA A 120 12.07 7.56 -8.13
CA ALA A 120 13.10 6.91 -8.94
C ALA A 120 12.55 5.72 -9.75
N LEU A 121 11.51 5.05 -9.27
CA LEU A 121 10.81 3.97 -9.96
C LEU A 121 9.70 4.47 -10.89
N GLY A 122 9.42 5.79 -10.92
CA GLY A 122 8.30 6.36 -11.68
C GLY A 122 6.93 5.95 -11.14
N ILE A 123 6.83 5.59 -9.87
CA ILE A 123 5.57 5.17 -9.22
C ILE A 123 4.87 6.38 -8.61
N PRO A 124 3.73 6.82 -9.14
CA PRO A 124 2.96 7.92 -8.57
C PRO A 124 2.43 7.54 -7.18
N PHE A 125 2.42 8.53 -6.27
CA PHE A 125 1.92 8.30 -4.92
C PHE A 125 1.17 9.48 -4.34
N ASP A 126 0.27 9.19 -3.40
CA ASP A 126 -0.51 10.14 -2.65
C ASP A 126 -0.16 10.10 -1.15
N SER A 127 -0.43 11.19 -0.45
CA SER A 127 -0.34 11.27 1.02
C SER A 127 -1.74 11.46 1.60
N ILE A 128 -2.14 10.57 2.49
CA ILE A 128 -3.48 10.51 3.10
C ILE A 128 -3.32 10.84 4.58
N ALA A 129 -3.73 12.03 4.97
CA ALA A 129 -3.56 12.55 6.33
C ALA A 129 -4.88 12.74 7.09
N GLY A 130 -6.02 12.71 6.41
CA GLY A 130 -7.33 12.88 7.00
C GLY A 130 -8.43 12.12 6.26
N ALA A 131 -9.60 11.98 6.90
CA ALA A 131 -10.73 11.24 6.32
C ALA A 131 -11.18 11.81 4.97
N ASN A 132 -11.04 13.11 4.74
CA ASN A 132 -11.39 13.76 3.47
C ASN A 132 -10.46 13.33 2.32
N ASP A 133 -9.26 12.84 2.63
CA ASP A 133 -8.30 12.36 1.62
C ASP A 133 -8.65 10.97 1.08
N LEU A 134 -9.57 10.23 1.73
CA LEU A 134 -9.96 8.89 1.29
C LEU A 134 -10.61 8.87 -0.09
N VAL A 135 -11.20 9.98 -0.54
CA VAL A 135 -11.68 10.12 -1.92
C VAL A 135 -10.51 10.03 -2.91
N ARG A 136 -9.37 10.65 -2.58
CA ARG A 136 -8.15 10.55 -3.41
C ARG A 136 -7.57 9.14 -3.37
N LEU A 137 -7.61 8.48 -2.22
CA LEU A 137 -7.19 7.08 -2.09
C LEU A 137 -8.02 6.17 -3.01
N GLU A 138 -9.34 6.35 -3.04
CA GLU A 138 -10.22 5.57 -3.91
C GLU A 138 -9.92 5.81 -5.39
N SER A 139 -9.74 7.07 -5.81
CA SER A 139 -9.34 7.41 -7.19
C SER A 139 -8.00 6.76 -7.56
N ALA A 140 -6.99 6.88 -6.69
CA ALA A 140 -5.68 6.33 -6.93
C ALA A 140 -5.69 4.79 -7.05
N LEU A 141 -6.50 4.11 -6.22
CA LEU A 141 -6.72 2.67 -6.32
C LEU A 141 -7.31 2.28 -7.69
N ARG A 142 -8.38 2.96 -8.13
CA ARG A 142 -9.02 2.70 -9.42
C ARG A 142 -8.05 2.96 -10.58
N GLU A 143 -7.35 4.07 -10.56
CA GLU A 143 -6.35 4.42 -11.58
C GLU A 143 -5.24 3.37 -11.72
N ALA A 144 -4.75 2.77 -10.61
CA ALA A 144 -3.76 1.72 -10.65
C ALA A 144 -4.23 0.54 -11.51
N TYR A 145 -5.48 0.14 -11.34
CA TYR A 145 -6.03 -1.02 -12.06
C TYR A 145 -6.48 -0.69 -13.47
N ASP A 146 -7.10 0.47 -13.67
CA ASP A 146 -7.63 0.88 -14.97
C ASP A 146 -6.50 1.24 -15.96
N GLU A 147 -5.36 1.73 -15.44
CA GLU A 147 -4.18 2.08 -16.23
C GLU A 147 -3.09 0.97 -16.23
N SER A 148 -3.36 -0.17 -15.60
CA SER A 148 -2.43 -1.31 -15.51
C SER A 148 -1.04 -0.91 -15.03
N ARG A 149 -0.96 -0.19 -13.92
CA ARG A 149 0.32 0.28 -13.36
C ARG A 149 0.40 0.16 -11.84
N VAL A 150 1.62 0.25 -11.32
CA VAL A 150 1.83 0.39 -9.89
C VAL A 150 1.51 1.83 -9.46
N ARG A 151 0.75 1.97 -8.38
CA ARG A 151 0.57 3.23 -7.65
C ARG A 151 0.74 3.01 -6.16
N ALA A 152 0.94 4.09 -5.41
CA ALA A 152 1.15 4.02 -3.98
C ALA A 152 0.35 5.09 -3.22
N ALA A 153 0.13 4.86 -1.92
CA ALA A 153 -0.28 5.89 -0.99
C ALA A 153 0.40 5.69 0.37
N PHE A 154 0.78 6.81 1.00
CA PHE A 154 1.22 6.86 2.38
C PHE A 154 0.05 7.26 3.27
N LEU A 155 -0.29 6.40 4.23
CA LEU A 155 -1.20 6.71 5.33
C LEU A 155 -0.40 7.40 6.42
N GLN A 156 -0.64 8.69 6.62
CA GLN A 156 0.07 9.50 7.61
C GLN A 156 -0.42 9.20 9.03
N PRO A 157 0.43 9.29 10.07
CA PRO A 157 0.01 9.06 11.45
C PRO A 157 -1.16 9.93 11.90
N GLU A 158 -1.28 11.14 11.36
CA GLU A 158 -2.37 12.09 11.64
C GLU A 158 -3.75 11.53 11.28
N LEU A 159 -3.81 10.55 10.40
CA LEU A 159 -5.06 9.91 9.98
C LEU A 159 -5.78 9.21 11.16
N TRP A 160 -5.00 8.80 12.19
CA TRP A 160 -5.53 8.15 13.41
C TRP A 160 -5.56 9.08 14.64
N SER A 161 -5.32 10.38 14.49
CA SER A 161 -5.31 11.35 15.59
C SER A 161 -6.66 12.01 15.85
#